data_a48c4683dad3c86957672a7f49f6578d
#
_entry.id   a48c4683dad3c86957672a7f49f6578d
#
_cell.length_a   1.000
_cell.length_b   1.000
_cell.length_c   1.000
_cell.angle_alpha   90.00
_cell.angle_beta   90.00
_cell.angle_gamma   90.00
#
_symmetry.space_group_name_H-M   'P 1'
#
loop_
_entity.id
_entity.type
_entity.pdbx_description
1 polymer ?
#
loop_
_entity_poly.entity_id
_entity_poly.type
_entity_poly.pdbx_seq_one_letter_code
_entity_poly.pdbx_strand_id
1 'polypeptide(L)'
;MAEARRDGVFGETVANYIRPMALVVFRRDDGAILVAPGFDPVKQQRFYRPLGGGIEFGERAEDAARREIREELGAEITDLRLLTVSENIFTFLGQPGHELIWLYEARFTNPALYEGDVLTADEYGAKFEVHWVPPQSFVSGETPLYPEGTLQALSDI
;
A
#
# COMPACT_ATOMS: atom_id res chain seq x y z
N MET A 1 -21.38 11.95 -15.52
CA MET A 1 -20.93 11.15 -14.36
C MET A 1 -19.50 10.73 -14.62
N ALA A 2 -18.60 11.14 -13.80
CA ALA A 2 -17.24 10.63 -13.88
C ALA A 2 -17.28 9.17 -13.46
N GLU A 3 -16.99 8.27 -14.39
CA GLU A 3 -16.72 6.88 -14.04
C GLU A 3 -15.61 6.86 -13.01
N ALA A 4 -15.88 6.25 -11.86
CA ALA A 4 -14.86 6.05 -10.86
C ALA A 4 -13.75 5.21 -11.50
N ARG A 5 -12.68 5.85 -11.92
CA ARG A 5 -11.50 5.12 -12.38
C ARG A 5 -10.91 4.42 -11.20
N ARG A 6 -10.88 3.12 -11.27
CA ARG A 6 -10.21 2.28 -10.30
C ARG A 6 -8.73 2.37 -10.58
N ASP A 7 -8.08 3.24 -9.84
CA ASP A 7 -6.64 3.41 -10.00
C ASP A 7 -5.96 2.41 -9.09
N GLY A 8 -5.08 1.64 -9.63
CA GLY A 8 -4.24 0.73 -8.90
C GLY A 8 -3.31 1.41 -7.93
N VAL A 9 -2.53 0.61 -7.22
CA VAL A 9 -1.49 1.10 -6.27
C VAL A 9 -0.57 2.11 -6.96
N PHE A 10 -0.39 1.97 -8.27
CA PHE A 10 0.40 2.86 -9.12
C PHE A 10 -0.44 3.45 -10.25
N GLY A 11 -1.75 3.53 -10.04
CA GLY A 11 -2.69 3.97 -11.04
C GLY A 11 -2.39 5.35 -11.59
N GLU A 12 -2.89 5.59 -12.80
CA GLU A 12 -2.76 6.88 -13.46
C GLU A 12 -3.22 8.00 -12.55
N THR A 13 -2.39 9.02 -12.45
CA THR A 13 -2.76 10.24 -11.76
C THR A 13 -3.92 10.87 -12.48
N VAL A 14 -5.02 10.89 -11.83
CA VAL A 14 -6.22 11.48 -12.36
C VAL A 14 -6.46 12.80 -11.67
N ALA A 15 -6.94 13.71 -12.48
CA ALA A 15 -7.42 15.04 -12.18
C ALA A 15 -7.62 15.38 -10.69
N ASN A 16 -7.13 16.48 -10.31
CA ASN A 16 -7.20 17.32 -9.11
C ASN A 16 -8.33 17.00 -8.12
N TYR A 17 -8.30 15.83 -7.48
CA TYR A 17 -9.17 15.51 -6.36
C TYR A 17 -8.41 14.72 -5.30
N ILE A 18 -8.88 14.80 -4.08
CA ILE A 18 -8.30 14.07 -2.95
C ILE A 18 -8.83 12.64 -2.98
N ARG A 19 -7.93 11.66 -3.05
CA ARG A 19 -8.28 10.25 -3.10
C ARG A 19 -8.21 9.63 -1.70
N PRO A 20 -9.32 9.11 -1.17
CA PRO A 20 -9.28 8.33 0.06
C PRO A 20 -8.74 6.92 -0.23
N MET A 21 -7.75 6.51 0.55
CA MET A 21 -7.04 5.24 0.39
C MET A 21 -7.03 4.45 1.68
N ALA A 22 -7.12 3.13 1.57
CA ALA A 22 -6.89 2.20 2.68
C ALA A 22 -5.68 1.34 2.34
N LEU A 23 -4.61 1.48 3.11
CA LEU A 23 -3.38 0.71 2.95
C LEU A 23 -3.18 -0.22 4.14
N VAL A 24 -2.57 -1.38 3.90
CA VAL A 24 -2.39 -2.41 4.92
C VAL A 24 -0.93 -2.84 4.97
N VAL A 25 -0.35 -2.81 6.16
CA VAL A 25 0.99 -3.33 6.42
C VAL A 25 0.86 -4.69 7.10
N PHE A 26 1.62 -5.65 6.62
CA PHE A 26 1.80 -6.96 7.24
C PHE A 26 3.23 -7.04 7.76
N ARG A 27 3.40 -7.54 8.96
CA ARG A 27 4.71 -7.74 9.58
C ARG A 27 4.96 -9.23 9.81
N ARG A 28 6.15 -9.67 9.41
CA ARG A 28 6.64 -11.04 9.64
C ARG A 28 7.43 -11.08 10.95
N ASP A 29 7.62 -12.28 11.51
CA ASP A 29 8.31 -12.47 12.80
C ASP A 29 9.76 -11.97 12.78
N ASP A 30 10.41 -11.96 11.62
CA ASP A 30 11.76 -11.41 11.46
C ASP A 30 11.78 -9.88 11.33
N GLY A 31 10.62 -9.24 11.41
CA GLY A 31 10.46 -7.80 11.29
C GLY A 31 10.24 -7.29 9.89
N ALA A 32 10.37 -8.13 8.86
CA ALA A 32 10.12 -7.72 7.48
C ALA A 32 8.66 -7.30 7.29
N ILE A 33 8.45 -6.31 6.43
CA ILE A 33 7.12 -5.84 6.05
C ILE A 33 6.86 -6.13 4.58
N LEU A 34 5.59 -6.36 4.24
CA LEU A 34 5.18 -6.67 2.88
C LEU A 34 4.87 -5.39 2.12
N VAL A 35 5.59 -5.14 1.05
CA VAL A 35 5.49 -3.90 0.27
C VAL A 35 5.60 -4.17 -1.22
N ALA A 36 4.99 -3.30 -2.00
CA ALA A 36 5.06 -3.32 -3.45
C ALA A 36 6.12 -2.34 -3.95
N PRO A 37 7.02 -2.76 -4.86
CA PRO A 37 7.98 -1.85 -5.47
C PRO A 37 7.32 -0.95 -6.49
N GLY A 38 7.82 0.27 -6.60
CA GLY A 38 7.42 1.23 -7.61
C GLY A 38 8.63 1.97 -8.17
N PHE A 39 8.42 2.63 -9.28
CA PHE A 39 9.47 3.43 -9.93
C PHE A 39 8.85 4.67 -10.59
N ASP A 40 9.42 5.82 -10.28
CA ASP A 40 9.06 7.08 -10.94
C ASP A 40 10.18 7.44 -11.94
N PRO A 41 9.96 7.26 -13.23
CA PRO A 41 10.98 7.55 -14.23
C PRO A 41 11.28 9.05 -14.39
N VAL A 42 10.36 9.91 -14.01
CA VAL A 42 10.59 11.38 -14.05
C VAL A 42 11.59 11.78 -12.98
N LYS A 43 11.44 11.27 -11.76
CA LYS A 43 12.38 11.51 -10.66
C LYS A 43 13.58 10.57 -10.68
N GLN A 44 13.56 9.52 -11.50
CA GLN A 44 14.54 8.44 -11.45
C GLN A 44 14.63 7.82 -10.05
N GLN A 45 13.47 7.57 -9.44
CA GLN A 45 13.38 7.11 -8.06
C GLN A 45 12.63 5.79 -7.96
N ARG A 46 13.28 4.80 -7.33
CA ARG A 46 12.62 3.58 -6.86
C ARG A 46 12.03 3.85 -5.48
N PHE A 47 10.91 3.22 -5.19
CA PHE A 47 10.27 3.33 -3.88
C PHE A 47 9.47 2.06 -3.58
N TYR A 48 9.05 1.94 -2.33
CA TYR A 48 8.11 0.91 -1.89
C TYR A 48 6.88 1.55 -1.27
N ARG A 49 5.76 0.84 -1.32
CA ARG A 49 4.56 1.23 -0.59
C ARG A 49 3.77 0.00 -0.15
N PRO A 50 2.97 0.11 0.94
CA PRO A 50 2.09 -0.97 1.37
C PRO A 50 1.03 -1.28 0.33
N LEU A 51 0.44 -2.47 0.45
CA LEU A 51 -0.70 -2.88 -0.37
C LEU A 51 -1.97 -2.15 0.04
N GLY A 52 -2.93 -2.13 -0.85
CA GLY A 52 -4.23 -1.51 -0.62
C GLY A 52 -4.72 -0.76 -1.83
N GLY A 53 -5.68 0.11 -1.64
CA GLY A 53 -6.25 0.88 -2.74
C GLY A 53 -7.32 1.86 -2.31
N GLY A 54 -8.06 2.37 -3.28
CA GLY A 54 -9.09 3.39 -3.06
C GLY A 54 -10.28 2.89 -2.27
N ILE A 55 -10.79 3.75 -1.40
CA ILE A 55 -12.04 3.53 -0.68
C ILE A 55 -13.17 3.94 -1.63
N GLU A 56 -14.15 3.07 -1.81
CA GLU A 56 -15.29 3.35 -2.68
C GLU A 56 -16.36 4.14 -1.92
N PHE A 57 -17.16 4.92 -2.67
CA PHE A 57 -18.26 5.66 -2.06
C PHE A 57 -19.21 4.71 -1.34
N GLY A 58 -19.50 5.02 -0.07
CA GLY A 58 -20.36 4.21 0.79
C GLY A 58 -19.63 3.05 1.48
N GLU A 59 -18.33 2.88 1.24
CA GLU A 59 -17.52 1.83 1.85
C GLU A 59 -16.73 2.38 3.04
N ARG A 60 -16.65 1.61 4.12
CA ARG A 60 -15.77 1.95 5.24
C ARG A 60 -14.32 1.65 4.89
N ALA A 61 -13.38 2.39 5.46
CA ALA A 61 -11.96 2.17 5.23
C ALA A 61 -11.52 0.74 5.57
N GLU A 62 -12.00 0.18 6.68
CA GLU A 62 -11.69 -1.20 7.08
C GLU A 62 -12.21 -2.24 6.08
N ASP A 63 -13.38 -2.00 5.47
CA ASP A 63 -13.93 -2.89 4.46
C ASP A 63 -13.16 -2.78 3.15
N ALA A 64 -12.74 -1.57 2.78
CA ALA A 64 -11.86 -1.35 1.64
C ALA A 64 -10.52 -2.07 1.81
N ALA A 65 -9.93 -2.02 3.00
CA ALA A 65 -8.69 -2.72 3.30
C ALA A 65 -8.85 -4.24 3.07
N ARG A 66 -9.91 -4.84 3.58
CA ARG A 66 -10.18 -6.27 3.40
C ARG A 66 -10.42 -6.62 1.94
N ARG A 67 -11.21 -5.81 1.24
CA ARG A 67 -11.54 -6.02 -0.17
C ARG A 67 -10.28 -5.95 -1.04
N GLU A 68 -9.45 -4.93 -0.86
CA GLU A 68 -8.23 -4.74 -1.65
C GLU A 68 -7.25 -5.90 -1.48
N ILE A 69 -7.04 -6.37 -0.26
CA ILE A 69 -6.15 -7.52 -0.02
C ILE A 69 -6.73 -8.80 -0.64
N ARG A 70 -8.04 -8.98 -0.58
CA ARG A 70 -8.70 -10.12 -1.24
C ARG A 70 -8.54 -10.05 -2.75
N GLU A 71 -8.71 -8.86 -3.34
CA GLU A 71 -8.54 -8.67 -4.79
C GLU A 71 -7.10 -8.90 -5.23
N GLU A 72 -6.13 -8.35 -4.50
CA GLU A 72 -4.71 -8.39 -4.90
C GLU A 72 -4.03 -9.73 -4.61
N LEU A 73 -4.31 -10.34 -3.46
CA LEU A 73 -3.61 -11.56 -3.00
C LEU A 73 -4.52 -12.78 -2.87
N GLY A 74 -5.84 -12.62 -3.06
CA GLY A 74 -6.78 -13.70 -2.77
C GLY A 74 -6.78 -14.11 -1.30
N ALA A 75 -6.41 -13.22 -0.39
CA ALA A 75 -6.15 -13.51 1.00
C ALA A 75 -7.20 -12.90 1.93
N GLU A 76 -7.54 -13.64 2.98
CA GLU A 76 -8.32 -13.15 4.10
C GLU A 76 -7.38 -12.63 5.18
N ILE A 77 -7.80 -11.56 5.87
CA ILE A 77 -7.02 -10.93 6.91
C ILE A 77 -7.78 -10.89 8.24
N THR A 78 -7.00 -10.82 9.31
CA THR A 78 -7.51 -10.72 10.68
C THR A 78 -6.68 -9.69 11.45
N ASP A 79 -7.13 -9.36 12.67
CA ASP A 79 -6.45 -8.42 13.56
C ASP A 79 -6.18 -7.05 12.90
N LEU A 80 -7.14 -6.59 12.12
CA LEU A 80 -7.06 -5.30 11.43
C LEU A 80 -7.07 -4.17 12.46
N ARG A 81 -6.01 -3.37 12.46
CA ARG A 81 -5.85 -2.29 13.42
C ARG A 81 -5.39 -1.01 12.70
N LEU A 82 -6.12 0.07 12.94
CA LEU A 82 -5.74 1.37 12.39
C LEU A 82 -4.49 1.91 13.09
N LEU A 83 -3.46 2.23 12.32
CA LEU A 83 -2.23 2.84 12.82
C LEU A 83 -2.31 4.36 12.81
N THR A 84 -2.72 4.92 11.67
CA THR A 84 -2.81 6.36 11.50
C THR A 84 -3.70 6.72 10.32
N VAL A 85 -4.16 7.97 10.31
CA VAL A 85 -4.76 8.60 9.14
C VAL A 85 -3.89 9.80 8.80
N SER A 86 -3.47 9.90 7.55
CA SER A 86 -2.54 10.95 7.12
C SER A 86 -2.90 11.49 5.74
N GLU A 87 -2.45 12.69 5.48
CA GLU A 87 -2.52 13.29 4.16
C GLU A 87 -1.19 13.05 3.44
N ASN A 88 -1.26 12.63 2.18
CA ASN A 88 -0.09 12.40 1.35
C ASN A 88 -0.21 13.27 0.11
N ILE A 89 0.62 14.30 0.03
CA ILE A 89 0.69 15.20 -1.11
C ILE A 89 2.03 14.96 -1.80
N PHE A 90 1.98 14.59 -3.06
CA PHE A 90 3.16 14.09 -3.77
C PHE A 90 3.11 14.43 -5.25
N THR A 91 4.20 14.17 -5.94
CA THR A 91 4.28 14.19 -7.40
C THR A 91 4.70 12.81 -7.88
N PHE A 92 3.98 12.27 -8.85
CA PHE A 92 4.31 11.01 -9.48
C PHE A 92 4.13 11.14 -10.99
N LEU A 93 5.13 10.70 -11.76
CA LEU A 93 5.15 10.84 -13.23
C LEU A 93 4.96 12.31 -13.68
N GLY A 94 5.46 13.26 -12.88
CA GLY A 94 5.30 14.68 -13.15
C GLY A 94 3.93 15.27 -12.84
N GLN A 95 3.02 14.47 -12.28
CA GLN A 95 1.65 14.89 -11.97
C GLN A 95 1.44 15.01 -10.45
N PRO A 96 0.70 16.01 -9.98
CA PRO A 96 0.40 16.14 -8.56
C PRO A 96 -0.59 15.06 -8.11
N GLY A 97 -0.37 14.54 -6.91
CA GLY A 97 -1.26 13.61 -6.26
C GLY A 97 -1.60 14.08 -4.84
N HIS A 98 -2.81 13.79 -4.40
CA HIS A 98 -3.27 14.09 -3.05
C HIS A 98 -4.13 12.93 -2.55
N GLU A 99 -3.65 12.26 -1.51
CA GLU A 99 -4.34 11.12 -0.92
C GLU A 99 -4.61 11.34 0.56
N LEU A 100 -5.77 10.89 1.02
CA LEU A 100 -6.10 10.77 2.42
C LEU A 100 -6.02 9.29 2.78
N ILE A 101 -5.08 8.91 3.63
CA ILE A 101 -4.70 7.51 3.80
C ILE A 101 -5.07 7.00 5.19
N TRP A 102 -5.89 5.94 5.23
CA TRP A 102 -6.08 5.09 6.40
C TRP A 102 -5.05 3.97 6.31
N LEU A 103 -4.06 4.00 7.19
CA LEU A 103 -3.00 3.00 7.25
C LEU A 103 -3.31 2.00 8.36
N TYR A 104 -3.46 0.75 7.98
CA TYR A 104 -3.75 -0.37 8.87
C TYR A 104 -2.56 -1.30 9.00
N GLU A 105 -2.51 -2.04 10.11
CA GLU A 105 -1.74 -3.26 10.25
C GLU A 105 -2.70 -4.43 10.36
N ALA A 106 -2.36 -5.57 9.78
CA ALA A 106 -3.19 -6.77 9.83
C ALA A 106 -2.33 -8.02 9.77
N ARG A 107 -2.98 -9.18 9.91
CA ARG A 107 -2.38 -10.49 9.74
C ARG A 107 -3.12 -11.28 8.69
N PHE A 108 -2.38 -12.08 7.93
CA PHE A 108 -2.98 -13.08 7.06
C PHE A 108 -3.50 -14.25 7.89
N THR A 109 -4.65 -14.80 7.50
CA THR A 109 -5.15 -16.04 8.08
C THR A 109 -4.40 -17.26 7.56
N ASN A 110 -3.84 -17.16 6.35
CA ASN A 110 -3.05 -18.23 5.74
C ASN A 110 -1.56 -18.05 6.07
N PRO A 111 -0.96 -18.94 6.90
CA PRO A 111 0.44 -18.80 7.28
C PRO A 111 1.43 -18.97 6.11
N ALA A 112 1.02 -19.61 5.02
CA ALA A 112 1.87 -19.80 3.86
C ALA A 112 2.29 -18.48 3.20
N LEU A 113 1.52 -17.40 3.39
CA LEU A 113 1.84 -16.08 2.84
C LEU A 113 3.03 -15.41 3.53
N TYR A 114 3.45 -15.92 4.68
CA TYR A 114 4.62 -15.42 5.39
C TYR A 114 5.92 -16.10 4.99
N GLU A 115 5.84 -17.11 4.13
CA GLU A 115 7.01 -17.85 3.66
C GLU A 115 7.62 -17.19 2.43
N GLY A 116 8.93 -17.39 2.25
CA GLY A 116 9.67 -16.82 1.12
C GLY A 116 9.87 -15.31 1.23
N ASP A 117 10.34 -14.71 0.16
CA ASP A 117 10.67 -13.29 0.10
C ASP A 117 9.78 -12.50 -0.85
N VAL A 118 9.08 -13.19 -1.75
CA VAL A 118 8.28 -12.59 -2.81
C VAL A 118 6.93 -13.30 -2.92
N LEU A 119 5.86 -12.52 -3.03
CA LEU A 119 4.54 -13.00 -3.38
C LEU A 119 4.12 -12.38 -4.70
N THR A 120 3.25 -13.08 -5.43
CA THR A 120 2.64 -12.53 -6.65
C THR A 120 1.26 -11.99 -6.31
N ALA A 121 1.04 -10.73 -6.62
CA ALA A 121 -0.25 -10.06 -6.48
C ALA A 121 -0.89 -9.84 -7.86
N ASP A 122 -2.16 -9.53 -7.87
CA ASP A 122 -2.94 -9.31 -9.09
C ASP A 122 -3.72 -8.01 -8.97
N GLU A 123 -3.67 -7.21 -10.01
CA GLU A 123 -4.49 -6.02 -10.12
C GLU A 123 -5.18 -6.01 -11.47
N TYR A 124 -6.49 -6.30 -11.47
CA TYR A 124 -7.31 -6.37 -12.68
C TYR A 124 -6.69 -7.24 -13.78
N GLY A 125 -6.13 -8.41 -13.40
CA GLY A 125 -5.47 -9.32 -14.33
C GLY A 125 -4.00 -9.02 -14.58
N ALA A 126 -3.48 -7.89 -14.16
CA ALA A 126 -2.06 -7.57 -14.24
C ALA A 126 -1.33 -8.09 -13.01
N LYS A 127 -0.35 -8.97 -13.22
CA LYS A 127 0.46 -9.54 -12.14
C LYS A 127 1.58 -8.59 -11.76
N PHE A 128 1.85 -8.49 -10.46
CA PHE A 128 3.00 -7.76 -9.94
C PHE A 128 3.57 -8.47 -8.72
N GLU A 129 4.81 -8.19 -8.40
CA GLU A 129 5.48 -8.75 -7.24
C GLU A 129 5.30 -7.87 -6.02
N VAL A 130 5.15 -8.49 -4.85
CA VAL A 130 5.24 -7.83 -3.56
C VAL A 130 6.33 -8.52 -2.74
N HIS A 131 7.08 -7.74 -2.00
CA HIS A 131 8.31 -8.21 -1.36
C HIS A 131 8.23 -8.07 0.15
N TRP A 132 8.75 -9.07 0.85
CA TRP A 132 9.05 -8.97 2.28
C TRP A 132 10.39 -8.25 2.43
N VAL A 133 10.37 -7.04 2.96
CA VAL A 133 11.55 -6.17 3.03
C VAL A 133 11.83 -5.78 4.48
N PRO A 134 13.10 -5.96 4.94
CA PRO A 134 13.46 -5.53 6.30
C PRO A 134 13.34 -4.02 6.46
N PRO A 135 12.82 -3.53 7.61
CA PRO A 135 12.67 -2.09 7.83
C PRO A 135 13.96 -1.29 7.73
N GLN A 136 15.09 -1.90 8.02
CA GLN A 136 16.41 -1.28 7.93
C GLN A 136 16.73 -0.76 6.52
N SER A 137 16.18 -1.41 5.49
CA SER A 137 16.35 -0.99 4.10
C SER A 137 15.80 0.41 3.84
N PHE A 138 14.79 0.83 4.59
CA PHE A 138 14.19 2.16 4.44
C PHE A 138 14.91 3.22 5.26
N VAL A 139 15.52 2.83 6.38
CA VAL A 139 16.26 3.75 7.26
C VAL A 139 17.51 4.28 6.59
N SER A 140 18.15 3.47 5.73
CA SER A 140 19.35 3.89 5.00
C SER A 140 19.07 4.98 3.95
N GLY A 141 17.80 5.18 3.57
CA GLY A 141 17.39 6.20 2.62
C GLY A 141 17.66 5.88 1.14
N GLU A 142 18.15 4.69 0.84
CA GLU A 142 18.41 4.26 -0.54
C GLU A 142 17.11 4.06 -1.32
N THR A 143 16.10 3.51 -0.67
CA THR A 143 14.77 3.30 -1.29
C THR A 143 13.71 3.75 -0.29
N PRO A 144 13.01 4.85 -0.56
CA PRO A 144 12.00 5.34 0.38
C PRO A 144 10.78 4.44 0.45
N LEU A 145 10.15 4.45 1.62
CA LEU A 145 8.84 3.86 1.86
C LEU A 145 7.80 4.99 1.86
N TYR A 146 6.84 4.91 0.95
CA TYR A 146 5.73 5.85 0.87
C TYR A 146 4.41 5.18 1.27
N PRO A 147 3.43 5.92 1.82
CA PRO A 147 3.51 7.36 2.12
C PRO A 147 4.50 7.66 3.25
N GLU A 148 4.99 8.88 3.27
CA GLU A 148 5.85 9.34 4.37
C GLU A 148 5.13 9.14 5.71
N GLY A 149 5.88 8.79 6.74
CA GLY A 149 5.32 8.49 8.06
C GLY A 149 4.90 7.04 8.28
N THR A 150 4.88 6.19 7.23
CA THR A 150 4.53 4.77 7.38
C THR A 150 5.50 4.07 8.34
N LEU A 151 6.78 4.26 8.15
CA LEU A 151 7.80 3.62 8.99
C LEU A 151 7.68 4.08 10.45
N GLN A 152 7.43 5.35 10.67
CA GLN A 152 7.24 5.89 12.01
C GLN A 152 5.97 5.34 12.67
N ALA A 153 4.88 5.23 11.94
CA ALA A 153 3.63 4.65 12.45
C ALA A 153 3.83 3.21 12.93
N LEU A 154 4.69 2.44 12.24
CA LEU A 154 5.07 1.09 12.64
C LEU A 154 5.93 1.07 13.90
N SER A 155 6.75 2.09 14.10
CA SER A 155 7.68 2.17 15.24
C SER A 155 6.98 2.63 16.54
N ASP A 156 5.84 3.32 16.43
CA ASP A 156 5.10 3.85 17.57
C ASP A 156 4.23 2.79 18.28
N ILE A 157 4.40 1.54 17.95
CA ILE A 157 3.61 0.43 18.51
C ILE A 157 4.41 -0.30 19.58
#